data_822587e5996e50eec41d838973945044
#
_entry.id   822587e5996e50eec41d838973945044
#
_cell.length_a   1.000
_cell.length_b   1.000
_cell.length_c   1.000
_cell.angle_alpha   90.00
_cell.angle_beta   90.00
_cell.angle_gamma   90.00
#
_symmetry.space_group_name_H-M   'P 1'
#
loop_
_entity.id
_entity.type
_entity.pdbx_description
1 polymer ?
#
loop_
_entity_poly.entity_id
_entity_poly.type
_entity_poly.pdbx_seq_one_letter_code
_entity_poly.pdbx_strand_id
1 'polypeptide(L)'
;MGSHAAPHHHKRLFVTAASLLLVGGGLLGLPRADGAPAPADACHTAATRLPRGDCGPFWQVLAEDFNGDRVPLGSFSDCEHDVDTSAAHCGGLKGKYRDNWWAYPTGWPDTAADRGRDVVGVYHPEDTVSVGPAANGDGRMSIRMWRPADGGPVHAAAVVPRAVMQMKYGKYSARIKVTKPAPGYKSAWLHYGGGCEMDHPEGEWTGSLSSFHHPCGGGEQGYFPGSDDWTRWHTVSTEWTPGHVRFFVDGRLTGHDTRAVPDLPLSWVLQNESALEGPGAAPGSSAQLDITWVAAYAYGWK
;
A
#
# COMPACT_ATOMS: atom_id res chain seq x y z
N MET A 1 -22.30 -6.97 -33.96
CA MET A 1 -20.97 -6.52 -34.37
C MET A 1 -20.55 -5.44 -33.37
N GLY A 2 -19.99 -5.85 -32.26
CA GLY A 2 -19.55 -4.98 -31.20
C GLY A 2 -18.03 -4.94 -31.21
N SER A 3 -17.48 -3.75 -31.45
CA SER A 3 -16.06 -3.47 -31.40
C SER A 3 -15.61 -3.46 -29.94
N HIS A 4 -14.87 -4.48 -29.52
CA HIS A 4 -14.13 -4.42 -28.26
C HIS A 4 -12.89 -3.55 -28.50
N ALA A 5 -12.88 -2.37 -27.90
CA ALA A 5 -11.67 -1.57 -27.79
C ALA A 5 -10.71 -2.28 -26.83
N ALA A 6 -9.50 -2.58 -27.30
CA ALA A 6 -8.43 -3.13 -26.49
C ALA A 6 -7.97 -2.09 -25.44
N PRO A 7 -7.60 -2.50 -24.23
CA PRO A 7 -7.07 -1.59 -23.24
C PRO A 7 -5.77 -0.96 -23.75
N HIS A 8 -5.67 0.35 -23.64
CA HIS A 8 -4.45 1.07 -23.93
C HIS A 8 -3.38 0.65 -22.93
N HIS A 9 -2.42 -0.15 -23.37
CA HIS A 9 -1.20 -0.41 -22.63
C HIS A 9 -0.42 0.89 -22.49
N HIS A 10 -0.50 1.53 -21.33
CA HIS A 10 0.46 2.56 -20.98
C HIS A 10 1.83 1.89 -20.82
N LYS A 11 2.71 2.08 -21.82
CA LYS A 11 4.10 1.66 -21.75
C LYS A 11 4.75 2.42 -20.59
N ARG A 12 4.92 1.74 -19.46
CA ARG A 12 5.76 2.22 -18.38
C ARG A 12 7.21 2.23 -18.89
N LEU A 13 7.78 3.42 -19.07
CA LEU A 13 9.21 3.57 -19.33
C LEU A 13 9.94 3.38 -18.00
N PHE A 14 10.43 2.17 -17.77
CA PHE A 14 11.28 1.89 -16.62
C PHE A 14 12.72 2.16 -17.01
N VAL A 15 13.35 3.10 -16.30
CA VAL A 15 14.79 3.32 -16.37
C VAL A 15 15.47 2.27 -15.50
N THR A 16 16.19 1.36 -16.12
CA THR A 16 17.04 0.38 -15.45
C THR A 16 18.23 1.08 -14.80
N ALA A 17 18.23 1.19 -13.48
CA ALA A 17 19.42 1.55 -12.72
C ALA A 17 20.23 0.29 -12.39
N ALA A 18 21.38 0.14 -13.02
CA ALA A 18 22.34 -0.89 -12.69
C ALA A 18 23.03 -0.53 -11.36
N SER A 19 22.91 -1.39 -10.36
CA SER A 19 23.61 -1.24 -9.08
C SER A 19 25.07 -1.59 -9.24
N LEU A 20 25.98 -0.60 -9.15
CA LEU A 20 27.40 -0.82 -8.95
C LEU A 20 27.68 -0.92 -7.46
N LEU A 21 28.11 -2.10 -7.03
CA LEU A 21 28.70 -2.33 -5.70
C LEU A 21 30.11 -1.72 -5.66
N LEU A 22 30.30 -0.68 -4.87
CA LEU A 22 31.60 -0.19 -4.44
C LEU A 22 31.81 -0.56 -2.97
N VAL A 23 32.68 -1.53 -2.76
CA VAL A 23 33.27 -1.86 -1.45
C VAL A 23 34.41 -0.86 -1.19
N GLY A 24 34.30 -0.09 -0.13
CA GLY A 24 35.37 0.79 0.32
C GLY A 24 35.18 1.16 1.80
N GLY A 25 36.02 0.57 2.65
CA GLY A 25 35.99 0.77 4.09
C GLY A 25 36.50 2.14 4.53
N GLY A 26 36.05 2.56 5.71
CA GLY A 26 36.54 3.74 6.42
C GLY A 26 35.65 4.03 7.63
N LEU A 27 35.99 3.42 8.78
CA LEU A 27 35.44 3.79 10.07
C LEU A 27 35.93 5.20 10.48
N LEU A 28 35.05 6.18 10.45
CA LEU A 28 35.15 7.37 11.28
C LEU A 28 33.80 7.58 11.97
N GLY A 29 33.81 7.38 13.28
CA GLY A 29 32.64 7.61 14.13
C GLY A 29 32.20 9.07 14.07
N LEU A 30 31.07 9.31 13.43
CA LEU A 30 30.33 10.57 13.57
C LEU A 30 29.50 10.51 14.86
N PRO A 31 29.43 11.60 15.64
CA PRO A 31 28.59 11.64 16.83
C PRO A 31 27.15 11.39 16.42
N ARG A 32 26.47 10.47 17.12
CA ARG A 32 25.03 10.33 17.09
C ARG A 32 24.44 11.71 17.37
N ALA A 33 23.78 12.29 16.38
CA ALA A 33 22.88 13.39 16.65
C ALA A 33 21.81 12.84 17.58
N ASP A 34 21.81 13.27 18.83
CA ASP A 34 20.73 13.05 19.77
C ASP A 34 19.47 13.54 19.08
N GLY A 35 18.56 12.60 18.80
CA GLY A 35 17.32 12.89 18.11
C GLY A 35 16.57 13.97 18.89
N ALA A 36 16.39 15.12 18.27
CA ALA A 36 15.41 16.08 18.74
C ALA A 36 14.09 15.31 18.96
N PRO A 37 13.41 15.50 20.11
CA PRO A 37 12.10 14.88 20.31
C PRO A 37 11.24 15.23 19.11
N ALA A 38 10.62 14.21 18.51
CA ALA A 38 9.64 14.43 17.46
C ALA A 38 8.63 15.46 17.98
N PRO A 39 8.27 16.48 17.19
CA PRO A 39 7.30 17.48 17.64
C PRO A 39 6.07 16.72 18.16
N ALA A 40 5.53 17.16 19.28
CA ALA A 40 4.45 16.53 20.05
C ALA A 40 3.11 16.38 19.30
N ASP A 41 3.11 16.59 17.99
CA ASP A 41 1.98 16.59 17.08
C ASP A 41 2.14 15.66 15.86
N ALA A 42 2.79 14.52 16.03
CA ALA A 42 2.65 13.48 15.02
C ALA A 42 1.22 12.91 15.08
N CYS A 43 0.28 13.68 14.57
CA CYS A 43 -1.16 13.42 14.56
C CYS A 43 -1.50 11.94 14.33
N HIS A 44 -1.66 11.18 15.41
CA HIS A 44 -2.11 9.79 15.38
C HIS A 44 -1.18 8.77 14.67
N THR A 45 0.05 9.14 14.30
CA THR A 45 1.00 8.22 13.64
C THR A 45 1.40 7.02 14.51
N ALA A 46 1.18 7.08 15.83
CA ALA A 46 1.39 5.99 16.78
C ALA A 46 0.08 5.39 17.32
N ALA A 47 -1.07 5.72 16.75
CA ALA A 47 -2.37 5.28 17.24
C ALA A 47 -2.51 3.75 17.14
N THR A 48 -2.87 3.08 18.23
CA THR A 48 -3.14 1.63 18.23
C THR A 48 -4.62 1.31 18.00
N ARG A 49 -5.49 2.31 18.08
CA ARG A 49 -6.92 2.26 17.75
C ARG A 49 -7.22 3.30 16.69
N LEU A 50 -8.32 3.11 15.96
CA LEU A 50 -8.75 4.06 14.95
C LEU A 50 -8.82 5.48 15.53
N PRO A 51 -7.99 6.40 15.03
CA PRO A 51 -8.07 7.81 15.43
C PRO A 51 -9.31 8.45 14.80
N ARG A 52 -9.96 9.33 15.56
CA ARG A 52 -11.14 10.05 15.10
C ARG A 52 -10.97 11.55 15.28
N GLY A 53 -11.46 12.30 14.30
CA GLY A 53 -11.42 13.75 14.28
C GLY A 53 -10.19 14.32 13.55
N ASP A 54 -10.28 15.61 13.30
CA ASP A 54 -9.25 16.38 12.60
C ASP A 54 -7.98 16.54 13.45
N CYS A 55 -6.86 16.84 12.79
CA CYS A 55 -5.58 16.95 13.46
C CYS A 55 -4.67 17.99 12.81
N GLY A 56 -4.51 19.14 13.44
CA GLY A 56 -3.76 20.26 12.89
C GLY A 56 -4.30 20.69 11.52
N PRO A 57 -3.46 20.71 10.47
CA PRO A 57 -3.90 21.07 9.12
C PRO A 57 -4.55 19.91 8.36
N PHE A 58 -4.80 18.77 9.02
CA PHE A 58 -5.37 17.58 8.42
C PHE A 58 -6.80 17.37 8.91
N TRP A 59 -7.80 17.37 7.99
CA TRP A 59 -9.19 17.04 8.32
C TRP A 59 -9.54 15.64 7.85
N GLN A 60 -10.18 14.88 8.73
CA GLN A 60 -10.47 13.47 8.49
C GLN A 60 -11.52 13.28 7.39
N VAL A 61 -11.17 12.52 6.36
CA VAL A 61 -12.05 12.17 5.22
C VAL A 61 -12.39 10.69 5.20
N LEU A 62 -11.61 9.86 5.90
CA LEU A 62 -11.86 8.42 6.03
C LEU A 62 -11.51 7.97 7.44
N ALA A 63 -12.38 7.17 8.04
CA ALA A 63 -12.15 6.46 9.29
C ALA A 63 -12.94 5.15 9.28
N GLU A 64 -12.25 4.02 9.11
CA GLU A 64 -12.86 2.69 9.04
C GLU A 64 -12.12 1.72 9.97
N ASP A 65 -12.83 1.08 10.89
CA ASP A 65 -12.30 0.10 11.86
C ASP A 65 -12.82 -1.32 11.61
N PHE A 66 -13.63 -1.51 10.59
CA PHE A 66 -14.21 -2.80 10.19
C PHE A 66 -15.07 -3.49 11.28
N ASN A 67 -15.31 -2.81 12.41
CA ASN A 67 -16.05 -3.39 13.53
C ASN A 67 -17.54 -3.60 13.19
N GLY A 68 -18.05 -4.78 13.54
CA GLY A 68 -19.44 -5.16 13.31
C GLY A 68 -19.76 -5.52 11.86
N ASP A 69 -18.79 -5.45 10.96
CA ASP A 69 -18.98 -5.71 9.54
C ASP A 69 -18.65 -7.15 9.15
N ARG A 70 -19.31 -7.58 8.07
CA ARG A 70 -19.03 -8.87 7.44
C ARG A 70 -19.13 -8.72 5.93
N VAL A 71 -17.96 -8.84 5.26
CA VAL A 71 -17.83 -8.88 3.80
C VAL A 71 -17.11 -10.18 3.46
N PRO A 72 -17.86 -11.25 3.09
CA PRO A 72 -17.23 -12.55 2.80
C PRO A 72 -16.43 -12.51 1.50
N LEU A 73 -15.55 -13.50 1.31
CA LEU A 73 -14.94 -13.78 0.00
C LEU A 73 -16.03 -13.86 -1.06
N GLY A 74 -15.72 -13.46 -2.28
CA GLY A 74 -16.66 -13.30 -3.39
C GLY A 74 -17.31 -11.91 -3.49
N SER A 75 -17.23 -11.08 -2.43
CA SER A 75 -17.87 -9.76 -2.43
C SER A 75 -17.09 -8.70 -3.21
N PHE A 76 -15.76 -8.76 -3.21
CA PHE A 76 -14.93 -7.88 -4.03
C PHE A 76 -14.85 -8.36 -5.48
N SER A 77 -16.01 -8.57 -6.11
CA SER A 77 -16.17 -9.02 -7.50
C SER A 77 -16.74 -7.92 -8.39
N ASP A 78 -16.66 -8.13 -9.69
CA ASP A 78 -17.15 -7.20 -10.71
C ASP A 78 -16.58 -5.79 -10.49
N CYS A 79 -15.29 -5.72 -10.20
CA CYS A 79 -14.58 -4.47 -10.05
C CYS A 79 -14.24 -3.93 -11.43
N GLU A 80 -14.61 -2.69 -11.69
CA GLU A 80 -14.46 -2.04 -12.98
C GLU A 80 -13.70 -0.71 -12.85
N HIS A 81 -13.22 -0.20 -13.98
CA HIS A 81 -12.48 1.07 -14.11
C HIS A 81 -11.05 1.03 -13.56
N ASP A 82 -10.40 2.18 -13.51
CA ASP A 82 -9.03 2.39 -13.09
C ASP A 82 -8.97 3.37 -11.90
N VAL A 83 -7.78 3.48 -11.29
CA VAL A 83 -7.51 4.33 -10.11
C VAL A 83 -7.66 5.83 -10.38
N ASP A 84 -7.70 6.24 -11.62
CA ASP A 84 -7.80 7.64 -12.03
C ASP A 84 -9.25 8.13 -12.24
N THR A 85 -10.25 7.29 -11.94
CA THR A 85 -11.66 7.64 -12.09
C THR A 85 -12.48 7.43 -10.83
N SER A 86 -13.29 8.41 -10.47
CA SER A 86 -14.28 8.30 -9.39
C SER A 86 -15.42 7.32 -9.72
N ALA A 87 -15.54 6.88 -10.97
CA ALA A 87 -16.52 5.87 -11.39
C ALA A 87 -16.13 4.45 -10.96
N ALA A 88 -14.87 4.22 -10.54
CA ALA A 88 -14.40 2.92 -10.10
C ALA A 88 -15.28 2.33 -8.99
N HIS A 89 -15.73 1.09 -9.16
CA HIS A 89 -16.59 0.38 -8.23
C HIS A 89 -16.43 -1.14 -8.36
N CYS A 90 -16.89 -1.88 -7.34
CA CYS A 90 -17.03 -3.34 -7.41
C CYS A 90 -18.52 -3.69 -7.27
N GLY A 91 -19.09 -4.34 -8.30
CA GLY A 91 -20.52 -4.65 -8.39
C GLY A 91 -21.00 -5.62 -7.30
N GLY A 92 -20.14 -6.51 -6.82
CA GLY A 92 -20.43 -7.45 -5.73
C GLY A 92 -20.48 -6.82 -4.35
N LEU A 93 -19.86 -5.65 -4.12
CA LEU A 93 -19.91 -4.93 -2.85
C LEU A 93 -21.28 -4.28 -2.61
N LYS A 94 -21.66 -4.17 -1.33
CA LYS A 94 -22.94 -3.60 -0.90
C LYS A 94 -22.75 -2.59 0.23
N GLY A 95 -23.77 -1.70 0.42
CA GLY A 95 -23.80 -0.70 1.48
C GLY A 95 -22.52 0.15 1.49
N LYS A 96 -22.04 0.49 2.68
CA LYS A 96 -20.86 1.35 2.84
C LYS A 96 -19.60 0.84 2.13
N TYR A 97 -19.47 -0.48 1.93
CA TYR A 97 -18.31 -1.03 1.23
C TYR A 97 -18.34 -0.72 -0.26
N ARG A 98 -19.51 -0.77 -0.90
CA ARG A 98 -19.66 -0.33 -2.29
C ARG A 98 -19.32 1.15 -2.47
N ASP A 99 -19.67 1.97 -1.51
CA ASP A 99 -19.47 3.42 -1.59
C ASP A 99 -18.02 3.82 -1.24
N ASN A 100 -17.37 3.06 -0.37
CA ASN A 100 -16.07 3.44 0.22
C ASN A 100 -14.88 2.65 -0.33
N TRP A 101 -15.08 1.52 -1.01
CA TRP A 101 -14.01 0.64 -1.45
C TRP A 101 -14.11 0.27 -2.91
N TRP A 102 -12.96 0.14 -3.52
CA TRP A 102 -12.74 -0.45 -4.83
C TRP A 102 -11.54 -1.37 -4.76
N ALA A 103 -11.35 -2.24 -5.76
CA ALA A 103 -10.17 -3.07 -5.90
C ALA A 103 -9.77 -3.17 -7.37
N TYR A 104 -8.51 -3.46 -7.64
CA TYR A 104 -8.06 -3.75 -8.99
C TYR A 104 -8.84 -4.91 -9.58
N PRO A 105 -9.29 -4.79 -10.83
CA PRO A 105 -10.11 -5.79 -11.49
C PRO A 105 -9.45 -7.16 -11.55
N THR A 106 -10.28 -8.20 -11.46
CA THR A 106 -9.87 -9.59 -11.67
C THR A 106 -9.20 -9.76 -13.02
N GLY A 107 -8.07 -10.47 -13.02
CA GLY A 107 -7.32 -10.77 -14.23
C GLY A 107 -6.23 -9.75 -14.57
N TRP A 108 -6.14 -8.62 -13.88
CA TRP A 108 -5.02 -7.70 -14.09
C TRP A 108 -3.72 -8.32 -13.54
N PRO A 109 -2.60 -8.25 -14.30
CA PRO A 109 -1.31 -8.73 -13.82
C PRO A 109 -0.76 -7.81 -12.71
N ASP A 110 0.01 -8.38 -11.79
CA ASP A 110 0.78 -7.61 -10.82
C ASP A 110 2.12 -7.12 -11.39
N THR A 111 2.88 -6.37 -10.59
CA THR A 111 4.15 -5.78 -11.02
C THR A 111 5.21 -6.84 -11.38
N ALA A 112 5.15 -8.05 -10.79
CA ALA A 112 6.10 -9.12 -11.11
C ALA A 112 5.99 -9.57 -12.58
N ALA A 113 4.81 -9.51 -13.18
CA ALA A 113 4.62 -9.80 -14.61
C ALA A 113 5.37 -8.80 -15.50
N ASP A 114 5.30 -7.50 -15.16
CA ASP A 114 6.02 -6.46 -15.89
C ASP A 114 7.55 -6.55 -15.71
N ARG A 115 8.00 -7.18 -14.62
CA ARG A 115 9.42 -7.41 -14.32
C ARG A 115 9.97 -8.70 -14.89
N GLY A 116 9.14 -9.50 -15.58
CA GLY A 116 9.56 -10.76 -16.19
C GLY A 116 9.96 -11.83 -15.16
N ARG A 117 9.32 -11.85 -13.99
CA ARG A 117 9.56 -12.86 -12.95
C ARG A 117 8.97 -14.21 -13.38
N ASP A 118 9.60 -15.31 -12.95
CA ASP A 118 9.09 -16.67 -13.19
C ASP A 118 7.79 -16.96 -12.43
N VAL A 119 7.62 -16.34 -11.26
CA VAL A 119 6.40 -16.38 -10.47
C VAL A 119 5.77 -15.00 -10.49
N VAL A 120 4.60 -14.91 -11.08
CA VAL A 120 3.82 -13.68 -11.22
C VAL A 120 2.50 -13.80 -10.47
N GLY A 121 1.91 -12.67 -10.14
CA GLY A 121 0.57 -12.60 -9.58
C GLY A 121 -0.44 -12.03 -10.57
N VAL A 122 -1.69 -12.32 -10.28
CA VAL A 122 -2.86 -11.77 -10.95
C VAL A 122 -3.84 -11.32 -9.87
N TYR A 123 -4.42 -10.14 -10.02
CA TYR A 123 -5.39 -9.65 -9.05
C TYR A 123 -6.69 -10.44 -9.12
N HIS A 124 -7.08 -10.97 -7.96
CA HIS A 124 -8.30 -11.71 -7.71
C HIS A 124 -8.88 -11.25 -6.36
N PRO A 125 -9.39 -10.01 -6.27
CA PRO A 125 -9.87 -9.46 -5.00
C PRO A 125 -11.03 -10.27 -4.41
N GLU A 126 -11.85 -10.93 -5.24
CA GLU A 126 -12.93 -11.83 -4.83
C GLU A 126 -12.43 -13.05 -4.06
N ASP A 127 -11.22 -13.55 -4.38
CA ASP A 127 -10.64 -14.75 -3.78
C ASP A 127 -9.72 -14.43 -2.59
N THR A 128 -9.37 -13.17 -2.39
CA THR A 128 -8.29 -12.75 -1.49
C THR A 128 -8.74 -11.81 -0.39
N VAL A 129 -9.77 -10.98 -0.62
CA VAL A 129 -10.19 -9.93 0.31
C VAL A 129 -11.48 -10.29 1.04
N SER A 130 -11.46 -10.16 2.37
CA SER A 130 -12.64 -10.31 3.20
C SER A 130 -12.61 -9.36 4.38
N VAL A 131 -13.79 -9.08 4.97
CA VAL A 131 -13.92 -8.32 6.23
C VAL A 131 -14.74 -9.14 7.22
N GLY A 132 -14.29 -9.16 8.47
CA GLY A 132 -14.99 -9.86 9.52
C GLY A 132 -14.29 -9.76 10.88
N PRO A 133 -14.85 -10.35 11.93
CA PRO A 133 -14.27 -10.30 13.26
C PRO A 133 -12.96 -11.12 13.31
N ALA A 134 -11.98 -10.57 14.01
CA ALA A 134 -10.81 -11.31 14.48
C ALA A 134 -11.19 -12.22 15.67
N ALA A 135 -10.27 -13.08 16.12
CA ALA A 135 -10.49 -13.95 17.26
C ALA A 135 -10.79 -13.21 18.58
N ASN A 136 -10.31 -11.99 18.72
CA ASN A 136 -10.58 -11.11 19.87
C ASN A 136 -11.89 -10.30 19.73
N GLY A 137 -12.63 -10.49 18.64
CA GLY A 137 -13.89 -9.79 18.37
C GLY A 137 -13.75 -8.45 17.63
N ASP A 138 -12.55 -7.89 17.51
CA ASP A 138 -12.30 -6.67 16.73
C ASP A 138 -12.51 -6.94 15.23
N GLY A 139 -12.99 -5.93 14.49
CA GLY A 139 -13.13 -6.01 13.04
C GLY A 139 -11.76 -5.96 12.36
N ARG A 140 -11.67 -6.60 11.20
CA ARG A 140 -10.51 -6.49 10.33
C ARG A 140 -10.86 -6.71 8.87
N MET A 141 -10.11 -6.08 7.99
CA MET A 141 -9.96 -6.51 6.61
C MET A 141 -8.78 -7.48 6.55
N SER A 142 -8.99 -8.65 5.96
CA SER A 142 -7.95 -9.66 5.73
C SER A 142 -7.67 -9.77 4.25
N ILE A 143 -6.39 -9.69 3.88
CA ILE A 143 -5.90 -9.92 2.52
C ILE A 143 -5.09 -11.22 2.58
N ARG A 144 -5.69 -12.30 2.08
CA ARG A 144 -5.07 -13.61 2.01
C ARG A 144 -4.66 -13.91 0.58
N MET A 145 -3.39 -13.71 0.29
CA MET A 145 -2.81 -14.14 -0.99
C MET A 145 -2.45 -15.62 -0.96
N TRP A 146 -2.50 -16.28 -2.12
CA TRP A 146 -2.17 -17.68 -2.24
C TRP A 146 -1.76 -18.05 -3.66
N ARG A 147 -0.99 -19.12 -3.79
CA ARG A 147 -0.61 -19.70 -5.09
C ARG A 147 -1.25 -21.06 -5.26
N PRO A 148 -1.88 -21.36 -6.40
CA PRO A 148 -2.42 -22.70 -6.68
C PRO A 148 -1.38 -23.81 -6.54
N ALA A 149 -1.81 -25.00 -6.13
CA ALA A 149 -0.92 -26.16 -5.96
C ALA A 149 -0.36 -26.68 -7.29
N ASP A 150 -1.03 -26.41 -8.39
CA ASP A 150 -0.58 -26.74 -9.74
C ASP A 150 0.49 -25.79 -10.29
N GLY A 151 0.84 -24.73 -9.53
CA GLY A 151 1.89 -23.77 -9.91
C GLY A 151 1.41 -22.61 -10.78
N GLY A 152 0.11 -22.35 -10.85
CA GLY A 152 -0.47 -21.17 -11.48
C GLY A 152 0.01 -19.84 -10.86
N PRO A 153 -0.47 -18.68 -11.36
CA PRO A 153 -0.12 -17.38 -10.81
C PRO A 153 -0.56 -17.22 -9.35
N VAL A 154 0.07 -16.31 -8.63
CA VAL A 154 -0.36 -15.90 -7.28
C VAL A 154 -1.66 -15.12 -7.39
N HIS A 155 -2.67 -15.48 -6.61
CA HIS A 155 -3.86 -14.65 -6.40
C HIS A 155 -3.50 -13.51 -5.45
N ALA A 156 -3.50 -12.30 -5.97
CA ALA A 156 -3.09 -11.05 -5.34
C ALA A 156 -4.29 -10.10 -5.13
N ALA A 157 -4.12 -9.01 -4.40
CA ALA A 157 -5.14 -7.97 -4.26
C ALA A 157 -4.54 -6.58 -4.07
N ALA A 158 -5.16 -5.60 -4.72
CA ALA A 158 -4.94 -4.20 -4.46
C ALA A 158 -6.30 -3.55 -4.15
N VAL A 159 -6.51 -3.12 -2.91
CA VAL A 159 -7.74 -2.43 -2.51
C VAL A 159 -7.51 -0.94 -2.38
N VAL A 160 -8.52 -0.16 -2.71
CA VAL A 160 -8.44 1.31 -2.80
C VAL A 160 -9.58 1.94 -2.03
N PRO A 161 -9.28 2.77 -1.02
CA PRO A 161 -10.30 3.58 -0.36
C PRO A 161 -10.78 4.69 -1.30
N ARG A 162 -12.05 4.65 -1.72
CA ARG A 162 -12.60 5.59 -2.72
C ARG A 162 -12.59 7.05 -2.26
N ALA A 163 -12.73 7.29 -0.96
CA ALA A 163 -12.70 8.65 -0.40
C ALA A 163 -11.39 9.42 -0.66
N VAL A 164 -10.32 8.72 -0.99
CA VAL A 164 -8.99 9.31 -1.23
C VAL A 164 -8.44 9.03 -2.62
N MET A 165 -9.31 8.60 -3.54
CA MET A 165 -8.96 8.54 -4.96
C MET A 165 -8.80 9.96 -5.49
N GLN A 166 -7.72 10.20 -6.24
CA GLN A 166 -7.40 11.50 -6.82
C GLN A 166 -7.35 12.65 -5.79
N MET A 167 -6.87 12.36 -4.58
CA MET A 167 -6.67 13.37 -3.55
C MET A 167 -5.25 13.94 -3.64
N LYS A 168 -5.14 15.27 -3.60
CA LYS A 168 -3.86 15.98 -3.57
C LYS A 168 -3.54 16.37 -2.14
N TYR A 169 -2.38 15.93 -1.65
CA TYR A 169 -1.90 16.12 -0.29
C TYR A 169 -2.81 15.51 0.78
N GLY A 170 -2.21 15.03 1.82
CA GLY A 170 -2.95 14.40 2.91
C GLY A 170 -2.07 13.62 3.86
N LYS A 171 -2.75 12.94 4.77
CA LYS A 171 -2.16 11.96 5.65
C LYS A 171 -2.96 10.67 5.57
N TYR A 172 -2.26 9.56 5.51
CA TYR A 172 -2.82 8.25 5.30
C TYR A 172 -2.22 7.29 6.32
N SER A 173 -3.06 6.62 7.07
CA SER A 173 -2.60 5.77 8.18
C SER A 173 -3.40 4.47 8.23
N ALA A 174 -2.73 3.39 8.64
CA ALA A 174 -3.37 2.10 8.86
C ALA A 174 -2.67 1.32 9.96
N ARG A 175 -3.41 0.43 10.62
CA ARG A 175 -2.89 -0.54 11.58
C ARG A 175 -2.84 -1.92 10.97
N ILE A 176 -1.65 -2.47 10.79
CA ILE A 176 -1.39 -3.65 9.98
C ILE A 176 -0.57 -4.70 10.70
N LYS A 177 -0.72 -5.95 10.26
CA LYS A 177 0.14 -7.06 10.65
C LYS A 177 0.05 -8.19 9.62
N VAL A 178 1.18 -8.75 9.24
CA VAL A 178 1.21 -10.05 8.56
C VAL A 178 1.03 -11.15 9.60
N THR A 179 -0.14 -11.77 9.61
CA THR A 179 -0.52 -12.82 10.57
C THR A 179 -0.12 -14.20 10.11
N LYS A 180 0.15 -14.35 8.81
CA LYS A 180 0.70 -15.57 8.22
C LYS A 180 1.77 -15.20 7.20
N PRO A 181 3.05 -15.09 7.60
CA PRO A 181 4.14 -14.81 6.67
C PRO A 181 4.50 -16.04 5.84
N ALA A 182 4.85 -15.81 4.57
CA ALA A 182 5.49 -16.80 3.70
C ALA A 182 6.33 -16.09 2.64
N PRO A 183 7.42 -16.69 2.13
CA PRO A 183 8.22 -16.12 1.05
C PRO A 183 7.41 -15.96 -0.24
N GLY A 184 7.77 -14.98 -1.03
CA GLY A 184 7.18 -14.75 -2.34
C GLY A 184 5.92 -13.88 -2.34
N TYR A 185 5.57 -13.27 -1.20
CA TYR A 185 4.47 -12.33 -1.04
C TYR A 185 4.99 -11.01 -0.49
N LYS A 186 4.53 -9.89 -1.03
CA LYS A 186 4.93 -8.54 -0.61
C LYS A 186 3.74 -7.58 -0.62
N SER A 187 3.93 -6.44 0.00
CA SER A 187 3.11 -5.24 -0.21
C SER A 187 3.94 -4.13 -0.81
N ALA A 188 3.29 -3.29 -1.60
CA ALA A 188 3.74 -1.97 -1.97
C ALA A 188 2.53 -1.05 -1.93
N TRP A 189 2.28 -0.43 -0.76
CA TRP A 189 1.15 0.48 -0.64
C TRP A 189 1.53 1.84 -1.19
N LEU A 190 0.96 2.16 -2.33
CA LEU A 190 1.41 3.28 -3.14
C LEU A 190 0.40 4.43 -3.18
N HIS A 191 0.92 5.64 -3.29
CA HIS A 191 0.20 6.79 -3.81
C HIS A 191 0.62 6.94 -5.26
N TYR A 192 -0.31 6.72 -6.18
CA TYR A 192 0.00 6.61 -7.60
C TYR A 192 -0.90 7.52 -8.46
N GLY A 193 -0.30 8.10 -9.50
CA GLY A 193 -1.00 8.89 -10.50
C GLY A 193 -0.05 9.82 -11.27
N GLY A 194 -0.38 10.12 -12.54
CA GLY A 194 0.37 11.06 -13.36
C GLY A 194 1.87 10.77 -13.53
N GLY A 195 2.31 9.51 -13.36
CA GLY A 195 3.71 9.11 -13.43
C GLY A 195 4.53 9.43 -12.18
N CYS A 196 3.87 9.71 -11.06
CA CYS A 196 4.46 9.88 -9.74
C CYS A 196 4.05 8.71 -8.85
N GLU A 197 4.93 8.34 -7.88
CA GLU A 197 4.66 7.25 -6.96
C GLU A 197 5.37 7.47 -5.62
N MET A 198 4.69 7.13 -4.52
CA MET A 198 5.26 7.12 -3.17
C MET A 198 4.76 5.85 -2.47
N ASP A 199 5.68 5.00 -1.99
CA ASP A 199 5.34 3.69 -1.43
C ASP A 199 5.64 3.62 0.05
N HIS A 200 4.59 3.30 0.83
CA HIS A 200 4.73 3.03 2.26
C HIS A 200 3.48 2.34 2.84
N PRO A 201 3.63 1.19 3.52
CA PRO A 201 4.87 0.41 3.64
C PRO A 201 5.11 -0.44 2.39
N GLU A 202 6.38 -0.71 2.10
CA GLU A 202 6.77 -1.64 1.06
C GLU A 202 7.78 -2.65 1.58
N GLY A 203 7.67 -3.89 1.09
CA GLY A 203 8.60 -4.98 1.37
C GLY A 203 7.95 -6.35 1.30
N GLU A 204 8.81 -7.37 1.28
CA GLU A 204 8.37 -8.74 1.39
C GLU A 204 7.88 -9.06 2.81
N TRP A 205 6.83 -9.86 2.94
CA TRP A 205 6.20 -10.16 4.23
C TRP A 205 7.06 -11.00 5.18
N THR A 206 8.20 -11.48 4.70
CA THR A 206 9.25 -12.14 5.51
C THR A 206 10.44 -11.23 5.80
N GLY A 207 10.43 -10.01 5.30
CA GLY A 207 11.47 -9.00 5.46
C GLY A 207 11.07 -7.84 6.37
N SER A 208 11.54 -6.64 6.04
CA SER A 208 11.29 -5.41 6.77
C SER A 208 10.39 -4.45 6.01
N LEU A 209 9.69 -3.56 6.75
CA LEU A 209 8.93 -2.46 6.17
C LEU A 209 9.90 -1.37 5.72
N SER A 210 9.87 -1.03 4.45
CA SER A 210 10.65 0.07 3.85
C SER A 210 9.70 1.11 3.24
N SER A 211 10.27 2.18 2.69
CA SER A 211 9.52 3.19 1.95
C SER A 211 10.30 3.64 0.74
N PHE A 212 9.58 4.06 -0.30
CA PHE A 212 10.17 4.57 -1.52
C PHE A 212 9.46 5.85 -1.98
N HIS A 213 10.20 6.67 -2.72
CA HIS A 213 9.66 7.81 -3.44
C HIS A 213 10.23 7.80 -4.86
N HIS A 214 9.36 7.65 -5.83
CA HIS A 214 9.66 7.71 -7.26
C HIS A 214 9.28 9.10 -7.77
N PRO A 215 10.27 9.97 -8.06
CA PRO A 215 10.00 11.34 -8.49
C PRO A 215 9.19 11.39 -9.78
N CYS A 216 8.26 12.35 -9.87
CA CYS A 216 7.50 12.60 -11.08
C CYS A 216 8.41 12.87 -12.28
N GLY A 217 8.14 12.22 -13.40
CA GLY A 217 8.95 12.39 -14.62
C GLY A 217 10.31 11.71 -14.60
N GLY A 218 10.57 10.87 -13.61
CA GLY A 218 11.83 10.13 -13.45
C GLY A 218 12.85 10.88 -12.57
N GLY A 219 13.95 10.22 -12.27
CA GLY A 219 15.00 10.74 -11.40
C GLY A 219 15.50 9.66 -10.43
N GLU A 220 16.36 10.06 -9.51
CA GLU A 220 16.88 9.17 -8.48
C GLU A 220 15.78 8.84 -7.48
N GLN A 221 15.46 7.56 -7.33
CA GLN A 221 14.51 7.03 -6.37
C GLN A 221 14.99 7.29 -4.94
N GLY A 222 14.11 7.81 -4.10
CA GLY A 222 14.30 7.82 -2.65
C GLY A 222 14.06 6.43 -2.09
N TYR A 223 15.03 5.87 -1.35
CA TYR A 223 14.89 4.61 -0.62
C TYR A 223 15.15 4.82 0.87
N PHE A 224 14.22 4.41 1.69
CA PHE A 224 14.25 4.54 3.15
C PHE A 224 14.10 3.15 3.76
N PRO A 225 15.23 2.44 4.03
CA PRO A 225 15.19 1.10 4.59
C PRO A 225 14.64 1.11 6.00
N GLY A 226 13.74 0.19 6.29
CA GLY A 226 13.19 -0.01 7.63
C GLY A 226 13.85 -1.18 8.35
N SER A 227 13.62 -1.24 9.67
CA SER A 227 14.04 -2.34 10.54
C SER A 227 12.88 -3.08 11.20
N ASP A 228 11.66 -2.61 10.99
CA ASP A 228 10.46 -3.19 11.58
C ASP A 228 9.98 -4.36 10.72
N ASP A 229 9.64 -5.48 11.35
CA ASP A 229 9.14 -6.67 10.67
C ASP A 229 7.62 -6.62 10.49
N TRP A 230 7.12 -7.31 9.47
CA TRP A 230 5.69 -7.36 9.16
C TRP A 230 4.86 -8.18 10.16
N THR A 231 5.48 -9.00 11.01
CA THR A 231 4.77 -9.99 11.85
C THR A 231 4.30 -9.42 13.19
N ARG A 232 4.57 -8.16 13.46
CA ARG A 232 4.03 -7.40 14.60
C ARG A 232 3.00 -6.37 14.14
N TRP A 233 2.14 -5.94 15.06
CA TRP A 233 1.22 -4.85 14.78
C TRP A 233 1.96 -3.53 14.68
N HIS A 234 1.86 -2.87 13.52
CA HIS A 234 2.41 -1.55 13.28
C HIS A 234 1.34 -0.57 12.82
N THR A 235 1.47 0.67 13.24
CA THR A 235 0.78 1.80 12.64
C THR A 235 1.72 2.43 11.63
N VAL A 236 1.38 2.29 10.36
CA VAL A 236 2.10 2.89 9.24
C VAL A 236 1.40 4.17 8.81
N SER A 237 2.17 5.22 8.50
CA SER A 237 1.57 6.49 8.06
C SER A 237 2.43 7.18 7.02
N THR A 238 1.78 7.73 6.00
CA THR A 238 2.37 8.67 5.04
C THR A 238 1.78 10.05 5.27
N GLU A 239 2.62 11.06 5.48
CA GLU A 239 2.24 12.47 5.42
C GLU A 239 2.79 13.08 4.13
N TRP A 240 1.91 13.58 3.31
CA TRP A 240 2.23 14.25 2.07
C TRP A 240 1.66 15.67 2.06
N THR A 241 2.57 16.63 2.08
CA THR A 241 2.25 18.07 2.11
C THR A 241 3.05 18.80 1.04
N PRO A 242 2.76 20.06 0.69
CA PRO A 242 3.55 20.80 -0.27
C PRO A 242 5.04 20.74 0.03
N GLY A 243 5.84 20.17 -0.89
CA GLY A 243 7.29 20.04 -0.79
C GLY A 243 7.81 18.98 0.19
N HIS A 244 6.96 18.16 0.79
CA HIS A 244 7.39 17.16 1.78
C HIS A 244 6.60 15.85 1.67
N VAL A 245 7.33 14.73 1.67
CA VAL A 245 6.80 13.39 1.94
C VAL A 245 7.49 12.84 3.17
N ARG A 246 6.72 12.35 4.14
CA ARG A 246 7.24 11.75 5.38
C ARG A 246 6.57 10.41 5.62
N PHE A 247 7.38 9.42 6.00
CA PHE A 247 6.94 8.06 6.31
C PHE A 247 7.16 7.76 7.80
N PHE A 248 6.18 7.13 8.42
CA PHE A 248 6.24 6.82 9.86
C PHE A 248 5.85 5.37 10.12
N VAL A 249 6.55 4.73 11.06
CA VAL A 249 6.16 3.46 11.68
C VAL A 249 6.05 3.67 13.17
N ASP A 250 4.88 3.41 13.75
CA ASP A 250 4.57 3.58 15.19
C ASP A 250 4.97 4.97 15.73
N GLY A 251 4.73 6.02 14.95
CA GLY A 251 5.04 7.41 15.27
C GLY A 251 6.49 7.82 15.05
N ARG A 252 7.38 6.90 14.76
CA ARG A 252 8.78 7.18 14.44
C ARG A 252 8.92 7.53 12.97
N LEU A 253 9.53 8.68 12.66
CA LEU A 253 9.88 9.07 11.30
C LEU A 253 10.91 8.07 10.73
N THR A 254 10.56 7.38 9.65
CA THR A 254 11.41 6.38 8.99
C THR A 254 11.94 6.85 7.66
N GLY A 255 11.31 7.84 7.03
CA GLY A 255 11.76 8.43 5.77
C GLY A 255 11.22 9.84 5.59
N HIS A 256 12.00 10.69 4.92
CA HIS A 256 11.60 12.04 4.56
C HIS A 256 12.25 12.42 3.23
N ASP A 257 11.45 12.83 2.27
CA ASP A 257 11.94 13.37 0.99
C ASP A 257 11.32 14.73 0.69
N THR A 258 12.11 15.59 0.07
CA THR A 258 11.72 16.93 -0.39
C THR A 258 12.03 17.13 -1.88
N ARG A 259 12.57 16.10 -2.55
CA ARG A 259 12.94 16.15 -3.95
C ARG A 259 11.75 15.80 -4.83
N ALA A 260 11.42 16.67 -5.77
CA ALA A 260 10.35 16.44 -6.76
C ALA A 260 9.07 15.80 -6.16
N VAL A 261 8.67 16.31 -4.98
CA VAL A 261 7.44 15.87 -4.30
C VAL A 261 6.24 16.12 -5.21
N PRO A 262 5.37 15.14 -5.42
CA PRO A 262 4.19 15.30 -6.25
C PRO A 262 3.33 16.50 -5.85
N ASP A 263 2.84 17.23 -6.82
CA ASP A 263 1.92 18.36 -6.64
C ASP A 263 0.59 18.20 -7.41
N LEU A 264 0.29 16.98 -7.82
CA LEU A 264 -0.91 16.57 -8.55
C LEU A 264 -1.69 15.50 -7.76
N PRO A 265 -2.98 15.30 -8.05
CA PRO A 265 -3.78 14.29 -7.36
C PRO A 265 -3.24 12.87 -7.57
N LEU A 266 -3.18 12.09 -6.47
CA LEU A 266 -2.81 10.67 -6.46
C LEU A 266 -3.89 9.84 -5.77
N SER A 267 -3.92 8.55 -6.06
CA SER A 267 -4.80 7.59 -5.38
C SER A 267 -3.99 6.71 -4.44
N TRP A 268 -4.49 6.49 -3.22
CA TRP A 268 -3.86 5.58 -2.26
C TRP A 268 -4.31 4.16 -2.53
N VAL A 269 -3.38 3.29 -2.90
CA VAL A 269 -3.62 1.90 -3.27
C VAL A 269 -2.93 0.97 -2.27
N LEU A 270 -3.71 0.14 -1.58
CA LEU A 270 -3.19 -0.88 -0.66
C LEU A 270 -2.83 -2.13 -1.48
N GLN A 271 -1.75 -2.04 -2.26
CA GLN A 271 -1.33 -3.07 -3.19
C GLN A 271 -0.59 -4.20 -2.47
N ASN A 272 -1.01 -5.44 -2.74
CA ASN A 272 -0.37 -6.66 -2.27
C ASN A 272 -0.18 -7.57 -3.47
N GLU A 273 1.03 -8.07 -3.66
CA GLU A 273 1.47 -8.68 -4.91
C GLU A 273 2.52 -9.77 -4.68
N SER A 274 2.90 -10.49 -5.73
CA SER A 274 4.01 -11.43 -5.67
C SER A 274 5.35 -10.71 -5.56
N ALA A 275 6.33 -11.38 -4.94
CA ALA A 275 7.65 -10.81 -4.69
C ALA A 275 8.39 -10.45 -5.98
N LEU A 276 9.03 -9.28 -5.99
CA LEU A 276 9.84 -8.80 -7.11
C LEU A 276 11.28 -9.31 -7.05
N GLU A 277 11.72 -9.76 -5.87
CA GLU A 277 13.07 -10.27 -5.63
C GLU A 277 13.01 -11.61 -4.89
N GLY A 278 14.15 -12.26 -4.71
CA GLY A 278 14.24 -13.51 -3.98
C GLY A 278 13.39 -14.67 -4.55
N PRO A 279 13.05 -15.66 -3.74
CA PRO A 279 12.25 -16.80 -4.16
C PRO A 279 10.78 -16.38 -4.36
N GLY A 280 10.17 -16.81 -5.45
CA GLY A 280 8.71 -16.68 -5.65
C GLY A 280 7.92 -17.58 -4.69
N ALA A 281 6.63 -17.28 -4.54
CA ALA A 281 5.72 -18.08 -3.74
C ALA A 281 5.71 -19.54 -4.19
N ALA A 282 5.83 -20.47 -3.25
CA ALA A 282 5.78 -21.92 -3.57
C ALA A 282 4.36 -22.34 -3.98
N PRO A 283 4.21 -23.31 -4.91
CA PRO A 283 2.90 -23.88 -5.21
C PRO A 283 2.18 -24.39 -3.94
N GLY A 284 0.90 -24.07 -3.81
CA GLY A 284 0.07 -24.40 -2.64
C GLY A 284 0.33 -23.55 -1.41
N SER A 285 1.26 -22.58 -1.46
CA SER A 285 1.52 -21.67 -0.34
C SER A 285 0.45 -20.57 -0.22
N SER A 286 0.37 -19.97 0.96
CA SER A 286 -0.46 -18.77 1.19
C SER A 286 0.12 -17.93 2.30
N ALA A 287 -0.15 -16.63 2.24
CA ALA A 287 0.24 -15.66 3.24
C ALA A 287 -0.95 -14.70 3.53
N GLN A 288 -0.95 -14.03 4.69
CA GLN A 288 -2.07 -13.17 5.08
C GLN A 288 -1.59 -11.90 5.79
N LEU A 289 -2.11 -10.77 5.32
CA LEU A 289 -2.04 -9.47 5.97
C LEU A 289 -3.40 -9.11 6.55
N ASP A 290 -3.43 -8.64 7.78
CA ASP A 290 -4.62 -8.13 8.45
C ASP A 290 -4.49 -6.63 8.70
N ILE A 291 -5.60 -5.89 8.48
CA ILE A 291 -5.73 -4.46 8.68
C ILE A 291 -6.88 -4.25 9.67
N THR A 292 -6.62 -3.67 10.86
CA THR A 292 -7.68 -3.44 11.86
C THR A 292 -8.36 -2.09 11.72
N TRP A 293 -7.68 -1.13 11.12
CA TRP A 293 -8.28 0.14 10.76
C TRP A 293 -7.46 0.86 9.68
N VAL A 294 -8.15 1.76 8.97
CA VAL A 294 -7.56 2.76 8.09
C VAL A 294 -8.15 4.13 8.41
N ALA A 295 -7.33 5.17 8.31
CA ALA A 295 -7.75 6.56 8.41
C ALA A 295 -7.02 7.40 7.37
N ALA A 296 -7.72 8.35 6.78
CA ALA A 296 -7.11 9.31 5.87
C ALA A 296 -7.65 10.72 6.11
N TYR A 297 -6.79 11.67 5.79
CA TYR A 297 -7.01 13.09 6.05
C TYR A 297 -6.59 13.89 4.84
N ALA A 298 -7.40 14.83 4.42
CA ALA A 298 -7.00 15.82 3.44
C ALA A 298 -6.20 16.94 4.13
N TYR A 299 -5.24 17.52 3.42
CA TYR A 299 -4.40 18.61 3.91
C TYR A 299 -4.91 19.98 3.44
N GLY A 300 -4.86 20.99 4.32
CA GLY A 300 -5.19 22.37 4.02
C GLY A 300 -6.18 22.96 5.04
N TRP A 301 -6.78 24.10 4.69
CA TRP A 301 -7.81 24.76 5.48
C TRP A 301 -9.20 24.40 4.92
N LYS A 302 -10.17 24.20 5.82
CA LYS A 302 -11.58 24.03 5.44
C LYS A 302 -12.14 25.31 4.85
#